data_39a2a879ed66b6673dbe75e943ffd8e0
#
_entry.id   39a2a879ed66b6673dbe75e943ffd8e0
#
_cell.length_a   1.000
_cell.length_b   1.000
_cell.length_c   1.000
_cell.angle_alpha   90.00
_cell.angle_beta   90.00
_cell.angle_gamma   90.00
#
_symmetry.space_group_name_H-M   'P 1'
#
loop_
_entity.id
_entity.type
_entity.pdbx_description
1 polymer ?
#
loop_
_entity_poly.entity_id
_entity_poly.type
_entity_poly.pdbx_seq_one_letter_code
_entity_poly.pdbx_strand_id
1 'polypeptide(L)'
;QIVERLRNMQAAAPDIEASAVVSVDGLIMASALQQGVEEDRVSAMSAAMLSLGERISGELGRGGLEQVYIKGDKGAIVLTAIGEEAVLTAMARQEAKLGMIFLEMRRAAEDITKLVG
;
A
#
# COMPACT_ATOMS: atom_id res chain seq x y z
N GLN A 1 -13.91 -8.16 -4.85
CA GLN A 1 -12.96 -9.09 -4.27
C GLN A 1 -11.77 -8.37 -3.71
N ILE A 2 -11.11 -7.53 -4.53
CA ILE A 2 -9.99 -6.76 -3.99
C ILE A 2 -10.50 -5.73 -2.98
N VAL A 3 -11.57 -5.02 -3.32
CA VAL A 3 -12.17 -4.04 -2.38
C VAL A 3 -12.55 -4.71 -1.08
N GLU A 4 -13.16 -5.88 -1.17
CA GLU A 4 -13.55 -6.63 0.00
C GLU A 4 -12.33 -7.01 0.84
N ARG A 5 -11.24 -7.44 0.18
CA ARG A 5 -10.01 -7.78 0.88
C ARG A 5 -9.42 -6.57 1.60
N LEU A 6 -9.49 -5.38 0.95
CA LEU A 6 -9.03 -4.14 1.59
C LEU A 6 -9.85 -3.82 2.83
N ARG A 7 -11.15 -3.97 2.75
CA ARG A 7 -12.02 -3.72 3.90
C ARG A 7 -11.77 -4.70 5.03
N ASN A 8 -11.50 -5.95 4.69
CA ASN A 8 -11.17 -6.96 5.70
C ASN A 8 -9.86 -6.63 6.40
N MET A 9 -8.88 -6.16 5.64
CA MET A 9 -7.60 -5.73 6.21
C MET A 9 -7.81 -4.57 7.18
N GLN A 10 -8.61 -3.59 6.79
CA GLN A 10 -8.86 -2.42 7.63
C GLN A 10 -9.66 -2.80 8.88
N ALA A 11 -10.52 -3.81 8.78
CA ALA A 11 -11.24 -4.31 9.95
C ALA A 11 -10.31 -5.04 10.91
N ALA A 12 -9.33 -5.79 10.38
CA ALA A 12 -8.36 -6.51 11.20
C ALA A 12 -7.30 -5.58 11.80
N ALA A 13 -7.02 -4.46 11.13
CA ALA A 13 -6.06 -3.46 11.62
C ALA A 13 -6.72 -2.09 11.56
N PRO A 14 -7.53 -1.74 12.58
CA PRO A 14 -8.31 -0.50 12.55
C PRO A 14 -7.49 0.79 12.51
N ASP A 15 -6.18 0.70 12.79
CA ASP A 15 -5.30 1.86 12.64
C ASP A 15 -5.11 2.23 11.17
N ILE A 16 -5.45 1.35 10.23
CA ILE A 16 -5.43 1.67 8.81
C ILE A 16 -6.73 2.39 8.47
N GLU A 17 -6.61 3.66 8.10
CA GLU A 17 -7.78 4.50 7.81
C GLU A 17 -8.26 4.38 6.38
N ALA A 18 -7.37 4.05 5.47
CA ALA A 18 -7.69 4.00 4.05
C ALA A 18 -6.66 3.16 3.33
N SER A 19 -7.05 2.58 2.20
CA SER A 19 -6.12 1.76 1.42
C SER A 19 -6.53 1.72 -0.04
N ALA A 20 -5.57 1.36 -0.89
CA ALA A 20 -5.82 1.25 -2.32
C ALA A 20 -4.81 0.27 -2.92
N VAL A 21 -5.19 -0.35 -4.03
CA VAL A 21 -4.28 -1.14 -4.85
C VAL A 21 -4.10 -0.40 -6.15
N VAL A 22 -2.86 -0.15 -6.51
CA VAL A 22 -2.49 0.68 -7.65
C VAL A 22 -1.54 -0.12 -8.54
N SER A 23 -1.77 -0.06 -9.87
CA SER A 23 -0.86 -0.72 -10.81
C SER A 23 0.44 0.07 -10.92
N VAL A 24 1.48 -0.58 -11.44
CA VAL A 24 2.75 0.10 -11.67
C VAL A 24 2.63 1.27 -12.66
N ASP A 25 1.59 1.26 -13.47
CA ASP A 25 1.32 2.33 -14.43
C ASP A 25 0.56 3.50 -13.82
N GLY A 26 0.26 3.45 -12.54
CA GLY A 26 -0.42 4.55 -11.86
C GLY A 26 -1.93 4.52 -11.97
N LEU A 27 -2.51 3.36 -12.30
CA LEU A 27 -3.96 3.22 -12.39
C LEU A 27 -4.51 2.56 -11.13
N ILE A 28 -5.61 3.11 -10.63
CA ILE A 28 -6.25 2.54 -9.45
C ILE A 28 -6.93 1.22 -9.85
N MET A 29 -6.67 0.18 -9.09
CA MET A 29 -7.28 -1.13 -9.33
C MET A 29 -8.43 -1.38 -8.37
N ALA A 30 -8.30 -0.89 -7.15
CA ALA A 30 -9.34 -0.98 -6.13
C ALA A 30 -9.02 0.04 -5.06
N SER A 31 -10.02 0.52 -4.36
CA SER A 31 -9.79 1.48 -3.28
C SER A 31 -10.83 1.34 -2.17
N ALA A 32 -10.39 1.64 -0.97
CA ALA A 32 -11.24 1.82 0.20
C ALA A 32 -10.72 3.09 0.88
N LEU A 33 -10.87 4.21 0.19
CA LEU A 33 -10.38 5.51 0.61
C LEU A 33 -11.46 6.28 1.34
N GLN A 34 -11.04 7.23 2.17
CA GLN A 34 -11.95 8.10 2.86
C GLN A 34 -12.53 9.12 1.87
N GLN A 35 -13.70 9.61 2.21
CA GLN A 35 -14.35 10.65 1.41
C GLN A 35 -13.44 11.88 1.34
N GLY A 36 -13.35 12.47 0.15
CA GLY A 36 -12.52 13.64 -0.06
C GLY A 36 -11.09 13.35 -0.50
N VAL A 37 -10.67 12.09 -0.47
CA VAL A 37 -9.34 11.69 -0.95
C VAL A 37 -9.43 11.40 -2.44
N GLU A 38 -8.56 12.04 -3.23
CA GLU A 38 -8.57 11.89 -4.68
C GLU A 38 -7.80 10.63 -5.09
N GLU A 39 -8.52 9.69 -5.73
CA GLU A 39 -7.92 8.43 -6.16
C GLU A 39 -6.77 8.64 -7.13
N ASP A 40 -6.91 9.57 -8.06
CA ASP A 40 -5.86 9.82 -9.04
C ASP A 40 -4.57 10.30 -8.40
N ARG A 41 -4.69 11.10 -7.35
CA ARG A 41 -3.52 11.58 -6.63
C ARG A 41 -2.83 10.44 -5.89
N VAL A 42 -3.61 9.62 -5.21
CA VAL A 42 -3.08 8.47 -4.48
C VAL A 42 -2.39 7.51 -5.44
N SER A 43 -3.01 7.23 -6.59
CA SER A 43 -2.43 6.29 -7.53
C SER A 43 -1.14 6.82 -8.16
N ALA A 44 -1.12 8.10 -8.54
CA ALA A 44 0.07 8.68 -9.15
C ALA A 44 1.26 8.69 -8.17
N MET A 45 1.01 9.10 -6.93
CA MET A 45 2.07 9.17 -5.94
C MET A 45 2.56 7.78 -5.51
N SER A 46 1.64 6.82 -5.41
CA SER A 46 1.99 5.45 -5.04
C SER A 46 2.86 4.81 -6.12
N ALA A 47 2.48 4.97 -7.39
CA ALA A 47 3.27 4.42 -8.49
C ALA A 47 4.65 5.06 -8.56
N ALA A 48 4.73 6.39 -8.36
CA ALA A 48 6.00 7.09 -8.37
C ALA A 48 6.90 6.61 -7.23
N MET A 49 6.34 6.43 -6.04
CA MET A 49 7.12 5.98 -4.88
C MET A 49 7.58 4.53 -5.07
N LEU A 50 6.72 3.68 -5.63
CA LEU A 50 7.11 2.30 -5.92
C LEU A 50 8.31 2.29 -6.87
N SER A 51 8.24 3.05 -7.95
CA SER A 51 9.31 3.11 -8.94
C SER A 51 10.61 3.63 -8.33
N LEU A 52 10.53 4.71 -7.55
CA LEU A 52 11.70 5.28 -6.90
C LEU A 52 12.26 4.30 -5.85
N GLY A 53 11.39 3.68 -5.08
CA GLY A 53 11.82 2.71 -4.07
C GLY A 53 12.53 1.52 -4.69
N GLU A 54 12.04 1.03 -5.83
CA GLU A 54 12.69 -0.07 -6.53
C GLU A 54 14.07 0.31 -7.04
N ARG A 55 14.22 1.54 -7.54
CA ARG A 55 15.52 2.03 -7.97
C ARG A 55 16.48 2.12 -6.81
N ILE A 56 16.04 2.69 -5.70
CA ILE A 56 16.90 2.83 -4.52
C ILE A 56 17.34 1.46 -4.01
N SER A 57 16.40 0.55 -3.87
CA SER A 57 16.69 -0.79 -3.35
C SER A 57 17.65 -1.54 -4.28
N GLY A 58 17.41 -1.45 -5.58
CA GLY A 58 18.25 -2.12 -6.55
C GLY A 58 19.64 -1.51 -6.65
N GLU A 59 19.73 -0.18 -6.78
CA GLU A 59 21.02 0.46 -6.94
C GLU A 59 21.90 0.39 -5.70
N LEU A 60 21.29 0.32 -4.53
CA LEU A 60 22.05 0.20 -3.30
C LEU A 60 22.24 -1.26 -2.84
N GLY A 61 21.93 -2.21 -3.73
CA GLY A 61 22.22 -3.61 -3.50
C GLY A 61 21.34 -4.29 -2.46
N ARG A 62 20.12 -3.76 -2.28
CA ARG A 62 19.19 -4.35 -1.32
C ARG A 62 18.20 -5.32 -1.96
N GLY A 63 18.24 -5.47 -3.28
CA GLY A 63 17.37 -6.40 -3.99
C GLY A 63 16.02 -5.81 -4.33
N GLY A 64 15.02 -6.69 -4.51
CA GLY A 64 13.67 -6.24 -4.84
C GLY A 64 13.03 -5.47 -3.71
N LEU A 65 12.24 -4.47 -4.05
CA LEU A 65 11.56 -3.66 -3.05
C LEU A 65 10.42 -4.45 -2.42
N GLU A 66 10.35 -4.46 -1.11
CA GLU A 66 9.25 -5.10 -0.39
C GLU A 66 8.29 -4.07 0.19
N GLN A 67 8.81 -2.97 0.69
CA GLN A 67 7.99 -2.05 1.45
C GLN A 67 8.59 -0.66 1.51
N VAL A 68 7.73 0.36 1.56
CA VAL A 68 8.11 1.74 1.81
C VAL A 68 7.29 2.25 2.99
N TYR A 69 7.95 2.93 3.91
CA TYR A 69 7.30 3.50 5.07
C TYR A 69 7.59 5.01 5.12
N ILE A 70 6.53 5.80 5.17
CA ILE A 70 6.62 7.26 5.25
C ILE A 70 5.89 7.71 6.50
N LYS A 71 6.62 8.34 7.43
CA LYS A 71 6.02 8.84 8.65
C LYS A 71 5.90 10.35 8.60
N GLY A 72 4.67 10.84 8.71
CA GLY A 72 4.38 12.26 8.87
C GLY A 72 3.94 12.55 10.30
N ASP A 73 3.81 13.82 10.60
CA ASP A 73 3.38 14.25 11.95
C ASP A 73 1.99 13.74 12.31
N LYS A 74 1.14 13.54 11.32
CA LYS A 74 -0.26 13.23 11.55
C LYS A 74 -0.65 11.82 11.15
N GLY A 75 0.33 10.98 10.87
CA GLY A 75 0.09 9.61 10.51
C GLY A 75 1.17 9.07 9.62
N ALA A 76 0.94 7.91 9.04
CA ALA A 76 1.93 7.24 8.21
C ALA A 76 1.30 6.71 6.94
N ILE A 77 2.14 6.47 5.96
CA ILE A 77 1.75 5.82 4.71
C ILE A 77 2.69 4.66 4.52
N VAL A 78 2.13 3.48 4.26
CA VAL A 78 2.91 2.28 4.03
C VAL A 78 2.55 1.73 2.66
N LEU A 79 3.56 1.40 1.88
CA LEU A 79 3.39 0.80 0.57
C LEU A 79 4.03 -0.58 0.60
N THR A 80 3.29 -1.58 0.17
CA THR A 80 3.79 -2.96 0.11
C THR A 80 3.66 -3.44 -1.33
N ALA A 81 4.76 -3.93 -1.89
CA ALA A 81 4.75 -4.40 -3.28
C ALA A 81 3.86 -5.64 -3.42
N ILE A 82 3.11 -5.70 -4.51
CA ILE A 82 2.28 -6.84 -4.86
C ILE A 82 2.89 -7.42 -6.14
N GLY A 83 3.79 -8.39 -5.97
CA GLY A 83 4.55 -8.91 -7.09
C GLY A 83 5.30 -7.78 -7.78
N GLU A 84 5.35 -7.83 -9.11
CA GLU A 84 6.01 -6.80 -9.90
C GLU A 84 5.00 -5.88 -10.61
N GLU A 85 3.72 -6.05 -10.36
CA GLU A 85 2.69 -5.40 -11.16
C GLU A 85 1.88 -4.35 -10.41
N ALA A 86 1.91 -4.38 -9.09
CA ALA A 86 1.04 -3.49 -8.32
C ALA A 86 1.65 -3.17 -6.95
N VAL A 87 1.02 -2.23 -6.27
CA VAL A 87 1.41 -1.84 -4.93
C VAL A 87 0.16 -1.66 -4.08
N LEU A 88 0.23 -2.12 -2.84
CA LEU A 88 -0.80 -1.89 -1.84
C LEU A 88 -0.36 -0.67 -1.03
N THR A 89 -1.18 0.37 -1.03
CA THR A 89 -0.93 1.60 -0.27
C THR A 89 -1.94 1.70 0.86
N ALA A 90 -1.47 1.98 2.06
CA ALA A 90 -2.35 2.16 3.21
C ALA A 90 -1.98 3.44 3.95
N MET A 91 -2.99 4.13 4.44
CA MET A 91 -2.82 5.31 5.26
C MET A 91 -3.17 4.93 6.70
N ALA A 92 -2.25 5.19 7.62
CA ALA A 92 -2.39 4.81 9.02
C ALA A 92 -2.50 6.06 9.88
N ARG A 93 -3.31 5.98 10.92
CA ARG A 93 -3.49 7.09 11.84
C ARG A 93 -2.24 7.32 12.67
N GLN A 94 -2.18 8.48 13.30
CA GLN A 94 -1.11 8.82 14.23
C GLN A 94 -1.08 7.79 15.37
N GLU A 95 0.12 7.45 15.81
CA GLU A 95 0.33 6.47 16.89
C GLU A 95 -0.19 5.07 16.60
N ALA A 96 -0.21 4.70 15.31
CA ALA A 96 -0.65 3.37 14.91
C ALA A 96 0.35 2.30 15.35
N LYS A 97 -0.17 1.10 15.57
CA LYS A 97 0.67 -0.07 15.91
C LYS A 97 1.23 -0.64 14.62
N LEU A 98 2.43 -0.24 14.27
CA LEU A 98 3.04 -0.55 12.98
C LEU A 98 3.23 -2.03 12.73
N GLY A 99 3.58 -2.79 13.76
CA GLY A 99 3.76 -4.24 13.60
C GLY A 99 2.51 -4.91 13.08
N MET A 100 1.35 -4.54 13.60
CA MET A 100 0.08 -5.09 13.16
C MET A 100 -0.24 -4.65 11.72
N ILE A 101 0.04 -3.37 11.40
CA ILE A 101 -0.18 -2.86 10.06
C ILE A 101 0.67 -3.62 9.05
N PHE A 102 1.96 -3.78 9.33
CA PHE A 102 2.86 -4.49 8.43
C PHE A 102 2.41 -5.93 8.22
N LEU A 103 2.00 -6.61 9.27
CA LEU A 103 1.54 -7.99 9.19
C LEU A 103 0.29 -8.11 8.33
N GLU A 104 -0.72 -7.27 8.61
CA GLU A 104 -1.97 -7.34 7.87
C GLU A 104 -1.80 -6.92 6.41
N MET A 105 -0.93 -5.96 6.14
CA MET A 105 -0.67 -5.57 4.76
C MET A 105 0.05 -6.68 3.99
N ARG A 106 0.98 -7.38 4.62
CA ARG A 106 1.66 -8.50 3.98
C ARG A 106 0.67 -9.62 3.65
N ARG A 107 -0.22 -9.94 4.59
CA ARG A 107 -1.25 -10.95 4.37
C ARG A 107 -2.19 -10.54 3.23
N ALA A 108 -2.60 -9.27 3.23
CA ALA A 108 -3.46 -8.76 2.17
C ALA A 108 -2.77 -8.79 0.82
N ALA A 109 -1.49 -8.40 0.79
CA ALA A 109 -0.72 -8.41 -0.46
C ALA A 109 -0.61 -9.83 -1.04
N GLU A 110 -0.39 -10.83 -0.18
CA GLU A 110 -0.32 -12.21 -0.62
C GLU A 110 -1.65 -12.66 -1.22
N ASP A 111 -2.76 -12.33 -0.56
CA ASP A 111 -4.08 -12.69 -1.06
C ASP A 111 -4.40 -11.96 -2.36
N ILE A 112 -4.07 -10.68 -2.44
CA ILE A 112 -4.34 -9.88 -3.64
C ILE A 112 -3.50 -10.37 -4.81
N THR A 113 -2.27 -10.80 -4.56
CA THR A 113 -1.42 -11.37 -5.61
C THR A 113 -2.14 -12.53 -6.31
N LYS A 114 -2.84 -13.35 -5.55
CA LYS A 114 -3.59 -14.48 -6.13
C LYS A 114 -4.79 -14.01 -6.93
N LEU A 115 -5.35 -12.85 -6.60
CA LEU A 115 -6.52 -12.33 -7.30
C LEU A 115 -6.15 -11.64 -8.61
N VAL A 116 -4.96 -11.04 -8.69
CA VAL A 116 -4.55 -10.30 -9.89
C VAL A 116 -3.59 -11.10 -10.76
N GLY A 117 -3.00 -12.13 -10.20
CA GLY A 117 -2.07 -12.98 -10.93
C GLY A 117 -2.79 -14.05 -11.68
#